data_e9a9fbee8b5476b4d3e4085ebd3c225f
#
_entry.id   e9a9fbee8b5476b4d3e4085ebd3c225f
#
_cell.length_a   1.000
_cell.length_b   1.000
_cell.length_c   1.000
_cell.angle_alpha   90.00
_cell.angle_beta   90.00
_cell.angle_gamma   90.00
#
_symmetry.space_group_name_H-M   'P 1'
#
loop_
_entity.id
_entity.type
_entity.pdbx_description
1 polymer ?
#
loop_
_entity_poly.entity_id
_entity_poly.type
_entity_poly.pdbx_seq_one_letter_code
_entity_poly.pdbx_strand_id
1 'polypeptide(L)'
;MLNLITFLGSRPIGTQGINAEKFAETREVTTGSWLGAPYQRHGLGTEQRAAVLELAFRGLGAQAAISDALVHNVSSQRVSAKLGYRVTGMSTMSPRGEPIEHYDYRLERGARRSPDHG
;
A
#
# COMPACT_ATOMS: atom_id res chain seq x y z
N MET A 1 4.30 -2.63 14.62
CA MET A 1 3.40 -2.26 13.51
C MET A 1 2.68 -0.96 13.82
N LEU A 2 2.61 -0.05 12.88
CA LEU A 2 1.87 1.19 12.99
C LEU A 2 0.57 1.07 12.22
N ASN A 3 -0.55 1.31 12.89
CA ASN A 3 -1.87 1.29 12.27
C ASN A 3 -2.45 2.70 12.27
N LEU A 4 -2.96 3.12 11.14
CA LEU A 4 -3.54 4.44 10.94
C LEU A 4 -4.99 4.29 10.48
N ILE A 5 -5.83 5.24 10.86
CA ILE A 5 -7.23 5.28 10.42
C ILE A 5 -7.39 6.47 9.49
N THR A 6 -8.02 6.23 8.33
CA THR A 6 -8.32 7.27 7.37
C THR A 6 -9.71 7.82 7.64
N PHE A 7 -9.83 9.14 7.72
CA PHE A 7 -11.09 9.82 7.95
C PHE A 7 -11.47 10.68 6.75
N LEU A 8 -12.77 10.77 6.50
CA LEU A 8 -13.37 11.76 5.64
C LEU A 8 -14.26 12.62 6.55
N GLY A 9 -13.79 13.83 6.87
CA GLY A 9 -14.40 14.62 7.94
C GLY A 9 -14.24 13.89 9.27
N SER A 10 -15.33 13.58 9.95
CA SER A 10 -15.33 12.83 11.22
C SER A 10 -15.62 11.34 11.04
N ARG A 11 -15.82 10.87 9.79
CA ARG A 11 -16.20 9.48 9.52
C ARG A 11 -14.96 8.65 9.19
N PRO A 12 -14.70 7.55 9.90
CA PRO A 12 -13.63 6.63 9.51
C PRO A 12 -14.04 5.87 8.24
N ILE A 13 -13.18 5.85 7.24
CA ILE A 13 -13.47 5.24 5.94
C ILE A 13 -12.48 4.16 5.54
N GLY A 14 -11.38 4.03 6.24
CA GLY A 14 -10.40 3.01 5.91
C GLY A 14 -9.29 2.90 6.94
N THR A 15 -8.41 1.94 6.74
CA THR A 15 -7.25 1.72 7.61
C THR A 15 -6.00 1.52 6.77
N GLN A 16 -4.86 1.79 7.38
CA GLN A 16 -3.56 1.59 6.78
C GLN A 16 -2.60 1.05 7.82
N GLY A 17 -1.69 0.19 7.40
CA GLY A 17 -0.67 -0.35 8.28
C GLY A 17 0.72 -0.20 7.68
N ILE A 18 1.70 0.05 8.54
CA ILE A 18 3.11 0.01 8.19
C ILE A 18 3.77 -1.01 9.11
N ASN A 19 4.45 -1.99 8.53
CA ASN A 19 5.23 -2.95 9.28
C ASN A 19 6.70 -2.79 8.87
N ALA A 20 7.54 -2.55 9.86
CA ALA A 20 8.98 -2.32 9.67
C ALA A 20 9.80 -3.30 10.50
N GLU A 21 9.41 -4.56 10.50
CA GLU A 21 9.93 -5.60 11.40
C GLU A 21 11.44 -5.76 11.35
N LYS A 22 12.05 -5.72 10.17
CA LYS A 22 13.51 -5.83 10.03
C LYS A 22 14.11 -4.56 9.44
N PHE A 23 13.54 -3.44 9.79
CA PHE A 23 13.87 -2.15 9.19
C PHE A 23 15.35 -1.77 9.32
N ALA A 24 15.95 -2.01 10.49
CA ALA A 24 17.35 -1.69 10.70
C ALA A 24 18.30 -2.39 9.73
N GLU A 25 17.91 -3.58 9.27
CA GLU A 25 18.71 -4.37 8.34
C GLU A 25 18.37 -4.08 6.88
N THR A 26 17.08 -3.99 6.56
CA THR A 26 16.61 -3.95 5.18
C THR A 26 16.25 -2.56 4.67
N ARG A 27 15.92 -1.65 5.58
CA ARG A 27 15.36 -0.33 5.25
C ARG A 27 14.08 -0.42 4.43
N GLU A 28 13.36 -1.53 4.58
CA GLU A 28 12.09 -1.78 3.89
C GLU A 28 10.94 -1.77 4.85
N VAL A 29 9.80 -1.24 4.40
CA VAL A 29 8.54 -1.32 5.13
C VAL A 29 7.55 -2.12 4.29
N THR A 30 6.66 -2.85 4.97
CA THR A 30 5.51 -3.47 4.32
C THR A 30 4.29 -2.61 4.62
N THR A 31 3.54 -2.26 3.58
CA THR A 31 2.35 -1.44 3.72
C THR A 31 1.11 -2.23 3.33
N GLY A 32 0.02 -1.98 4.04
CA GLY A 32 -1.28 -2.53 3.72
C GLY A 32 -2.32 -1.46 3.92
N SER A 33 -3.40 -1.49 3.13
CA SER A 33 -4.46 -0.52 3.25
C SER A 33 -5.81 -1.14 2.92
N TRP A 34 -6.86 -0.60 3.54
CA TRP A 34 -8.23 -0.96 3.27
C TRP A 34 -9.06 0.32 3.22
N LEU A 35 -10.01 0.35 2.28
CA LEU A 35 -10.92 1.48 2.13
C LEU A 35 -12.33 0.92 1.97
N GLY A 36 -13.29 1.48 2.69
CA GLY A 36 -14.67 1.05 2.61
C GLY A 36 -15.23 1.14 1.19
N ALA A 37 -16.04 0.17 0.77
CA ALA A 37 -16.54 0.08 -0.60
C ALA A 37 -17.18 1.36 -1.14
N PRO A 38 -18.00 2.12 -0.37
CA PRO A 38 -18.57 3.37 -0.87
C PRO A 38 -17.54 4.45 -1.22
N TYR A 39 -16.33 4.32 -0.73
CA TYR A 39 -15.27 5.33 -0.91
C TYR A 39 -14.23 4.93 -1.93
N GLN A 40 -14.33 3.73 -2.50
CA GLN A 40 -13.41 3.27 -3.53
C GLN A 40 -13.68 3.97 -4.85
N ARG A 41 -12.66 4.05 -5.71
CA ARG A 41 -12.74 4.65 -7.06
C ARG A 41 -12.99 6.16 -7.09
N HIS A 42 -12.71 6.85 -5.99
CA HIS A 42 -12.85 8.31 -5.91
C HIS A 42 -11.50 9.00 -5.68
N GLY A 43 -10.40 8.28 -5.95
CA GLY A 43 -9.06 8.83 -5.70
C GLY A 43 -8.62 8.76 -4.24
N LEU A 44 -9.50 8.41 -3.32
CA LEU A 44 -9.20 8.37 -1.88
C LEU A 44 -8.19 7.27 -1.54
N GLY A 45 -8.26 6.12 -2.23
CA GLY A 45 -7.30 5.04 -2.03
C GLY A 45 -5.88 5.46 -2.40
N THR A 46 -5.73 6.22 -3.49
CA THR A 46 -4.44 6.76 -3.91
C THR A 46 -3.91 7.77 -2.90
N GLU A 47 -4.74 8.70 -2.46
CA GLU A 47 -4.37 9.69 -1.46
C GLU A 47 -3.97 9.04 -0.14
N GLN A 48 -4.74 8.06 0.30
CA GLN A 48 -4.50 7.30 1.51
C GLN A 48 -3.13 6.61 1.45
N ARG A 49 -2.85 5.91 0.36
CA ARG A 49 -1.58 5.21 0.18
C ARG A 49 -0.42 6.19 0.07
N ALA A 50 -0.62 7.31 -0.64
CA ALA A 50 0.41 8.34 -0.75
C ALA A 50 0.80 8.93 0.61
N ALA A 51 -0.17 9.14 1.50
CA ALA A 51 0.10 9.65 2.84
C ALA A 51 0.96 8.69 3.66
N VAL A 52 0.67 7.38 3.59
CA VAL A 52 1.46 6.36 4.28
C VAL A 52 2.88 6.29 3.72
N LEU A 53 3.03 6.38 2.40
CA LEU A 53 4.34 6.38 1.76
C LEU A 53 5.17 7.60 2.15
N GLU A 54 4.53 8.75 2.28
CA GLU A 54 5.19 9.96 2.76
C GLU A 54 5.77 9.75 4.16
N LEU A 55 4.99 9.16 5.04
CA LEU A 55 5.46 8.81 6.38
C LEU A 55 6.61 7.80 6.33
N ALA A 56 6.48 6.76 5.50
CA ALA A 56 7.50 5.72 5.41
C ALA A 56 8.83 6.28 4.87
N PHE A 57 8.79 7.02 3.78
CA PHE A 57 10.01 7.49 3.12
C PHE A 57 10.63 8.71 3.81
N ARG A 58 9.84 9.68 4.21
CA ARG A 58 10.36 10.88 4.87
C ARG A 58 10.46 10.73 6.38
N GLY A 59 9.41 10.19 7.01
CA GLY A 59 9.38 10.07 8.45
C GLY A 59 10.29 8.99 8.99
N LEU A 60 10.25 7.81 8.39
CA LEU A 60 11.01 6.65 8.85
C LEU A 60 12.33 6.45 8.09
N GLY A 61 12.52 7.11 6.96
CA GLY A 61 13.73 6.95 6.16
C GLY A 61 13.82 5.63 5.41
N ALA A 62 12.67 5.04 5.03
CA ALA A 62 12.66 3.81 4.28
C ALA A 62 13.30 3.97 2.91
N GLN A 63 13.91 2.91 2.39
CA GLN A 63 14.44 2.87 1.03
C GLN A 63 13.50 2.21 0.05
N ALA A 64 12.61 1.36 0.54
CA ALA A 64 11.60 0.71 -0.28
C ALA A 64 10.35 0.40 0.53
N ALA A 65 9.22 0.35 -0.16
CA ALA A 65 7.95 -0.09 0.39
C ALA A 65 7.49 -1.34 -0.37
N ILE A 66 7.07 -2.34 0.38
CA ILE A 66 6.59 -3.61 -0.14
C ILE A 66 5.08 -3.68 0.10
N SER A 67 4.35 -4.16 -0.88
CA SER A 67 2.90 -4.34 -0.77
C SER A 67 2.48 -5.56 -1.57
N ASP A 68 1.21 -5.89 -1.51
CA ASP A 68 0.62 -6.94 -2.33
C ASP A 68 -0.83 -6.60 -2.64
N ALA A 69 -1.40 -7.28 -3.63
CA ALA A 69 -2.80 -7.15 -3.97
C ALA A 69 -3.29 -8.46 -4.57
N LEU A 70 -4.54 -8.83 -4.23
CA LEU A 70 -5.21 -9.96 -4.88
C LEU A 70 -5.23 -9.75 -6.39
N VAL A 71 -5.03 -10.82 -7.16
CA VAL A 71 -5.05 -10.71 -8.63
C VAL A 71 -6.38 -10.19 -9.17
N HIS A 72 -7.46 -10.31 -8.40
CA HIS A 72 -8.78 -9.79 -8.79
C HIS A 72 -9.04 -8.37 -8.28
N ASN A 73 -8.18 -7.81 -7.47
CA ASN A 73 -8.36 -6.47 -6.92
C ASN A 73 -7.78 -5.41 -7.85
N VAL A 74 -8.51 -5.12 -8.91
CA VAL A 74 -8.09 -4.17 -9.94
C VAL A 74 -7.90 -2.76 -9.39
N SER A 75 -8.75 -2.34 -8.46
CA SER A 75 -8.64 -1.01 -7.83
C SER A 75 -7.31 -0.83 -7.11
N SER A 76 -6.90 -1.82 -6.32
CA SER A 76 -5.61 -1.75 -5.62
C SER A 76 -4.43 -1.78 -6.59
N GLN A 77 -4.53 -2.58 -7.66
CA GLN A 77 -3.48 -2.64 -8.68
C GLN A 77 -3.30 -1.28 -9.37
N ARG A 78 -4.40 -0.58 -9.68
CA ARG A 78 -4.34 0.76 -10.27
C ARG A 78 -3.70 1.77 -9.35
N VAL A 79 -4.02 1.72 -8.06
CA VAL A 79 -3.40 2.61 -7.07
C VAL A 79 -1.89 2.36 -7.01
N SER A 80 -1.47 1.11 -6.97
CA SER A 80 -0.06 0.75 -6.94
C SER A 80 0.68 1.26 -8.18
N ALA A 81 0.12 1.05 -9.36
CA ALA A 81 0.72 1.51 -10.61
C ALA A 81 0.83 3.04 -10.65
N LYS A 82 -0.20 3.73 -10.22
CA LYS A 82 -0.24 5.20 -10.21
C LYS A 82 0.84 5.80 -9.32
N LEU A 83 1.15 5.14 -8.20
CA LEU A 83 2.16 5.62 -7.26
C LEU A 83 3.58 5.18 -7.60
N GLY A 84 3.75 4.36 -8.62
CA GLY A 84 5.08 3.97 -9.09
C GLY A 84 5.56 2.60 -8.65
N TYR A 85 4.73 1.81 -7.98
CA TYR A 85 5.09 0.44 -7.63
C TYR A 85 5.30 -0.40 -8.89
N ARG A 86 6.22 -1.35 -8.79
CA ARG A 86 6.41 -2.36 -9.84
C ARG A 86 6.05 -3.73 -9.30
N VAL A 87 5.58 -4.60 -10.17
CA VAL A 87 5.31 -6.00 -9.84
C VAL A 87 6.65 -6.73 -9.77
N THR A 88 6.91 -7.41 -8.66
CA THR A 88 8.13 -8.19 -8.49
C THR A 88 7.88 -9.69 -8.63
N GLY A 89 6.62 -10.12 -8.53
CA GLY A 89 6.29 -11.53 -8.65
C GLY A 89 4.85 -11.79 -8.26
N MET A 90 4.56 -13.05 -8.07
CA MET A 90 3.26 -13.51 -7.59
C MET A 90 3.49 -14.48 -6.44
N SER A 91 2.60 -14.46 -5.48
CA SER A 91 2.62 -15.41 -4.36
C SER A 91 1.24 -15.99 -4.15
N THR A 92 1.18 -17.15 -3.52
CA THR A 92 -0.07 -17.82 -3.20
C THR A 92 -0.20 -17.90 -1.70
N MET A 93 -1.33 -17.44 -1.19
CA MET A 93 -1.67 -17.52 0.22
C MET A 93 -2.90 -18.40 0.39
N SER A 94 -2.97 -19.13 1.51
CA SER A 94 -4.07 -20.04 1.78
C SER A 94 -4.66 -19.78 3.16
N PRO A 95 -5.21 -18.58 3.41
CA PRO A 95 -5.66 -18.21 4.76
C PRO A 95 -6.80 -19.08 5.29
N ARG A 96 -7.56 -19.72 4.41
CA ARG A 96 -8.67 -20.59 4.79
C ARG A 96 -8.62 -21.95 4.07
N GLY A 97 -7.41 -22.39 3.72
CA GLY A 97 -7.23 -23.65 2.99
C GLY A 97 -7.43 -23.55 1.49
N GLU A 98 -7.96 -22.44 0.97
CA GLU A 98 -8.09 -22.19 -0.46
C GLU A 98 -6.94 -21.33 -0.95
N PRO A 99 -6.28 -21.70 -2.06
CA PRO A 99 -5.18 -20.90 -2.59
C PRO A 99 -5.72 -19.60 -3.20
N ILE A 100 -5.13 -18.47 -2.78
CA ILE A 100 -5.45 -17.15 -3.31
C ILE A 100 -4.17 -16.54 -3.84
N GLU A 101 -4.19 -16.12 -5.10
CA GLU A 101 -3.02 -15.52 -5.72
C GLU A 101 -2.97 -14.02 -5.51
N HIS A 102 -1.77 -13.51 -5.26
CA HIS A 102 -1.46 -12.10 -5.08
C HIS A 102 -0.36 -11.68 -6.03
N TYR A 103 -0.43 -10.44 -6.51
CA TYR A 103 0.73 -9.78 -7.09
C TYR A 103 1.55 -9.17 -5.96
N ASP A 104 2.86 -9.31 -6.03
CA ASP A 104 3.78 -8.68 -5.10
C ASP A 104 4.34 -7.42 -5.73
N TYR A 105 4.40 -6.33 -4.96
CA TYR A 105 4.80 -5.01 -5.42
C TYR A 105 5.95 -4.47 -4.61
N ARG A 106 6.81 -3.70 -5.26
CA ARG A 106 7.89 -2.99 -4.62
C ARG A 106 7.96 -1.57 -5.16
N LEU A 107 8.11 -0.60 -4.26
CA LEU A 107 8.32 0.80 -4.62
C LEU A 107 9.64 1.26 -4.03
N GLU A 108 10.61 1.55 -4.90
CA GLU A 108 11.87 2.17 -4.49
C GLU A 108 11.64 3.63 -4.16
N ARG A 109 12.40 4.15 -3.21
CA ARG A 109 12.28 5.54 -2.79
C ARG A 109 12.35 6.53 -3.96
N GLY A 110 13.30 6.31 -4.88
CA GLY A 110 13.49 7.18 -6.04
C GLY A 110 12.48 7.04 -7.15
N ALA A 111 11.64 5.99 -7.12
CA ALA A 111 10.65 5.71 -8.14
C ALA A 111 9.25 6.21 -7.77
N ARG A 112 9.07 6.73 -6.56
CA ARG A 112 7.77 7.17 -6.06
C ARG A 112 7.21 8.31 -6.91
N ARG A 113 5.92 8.19 -7.26
CA ARG A 113 5.20 9.21 -8.02
C ARG A 113 4.21 9.93 -7.12
N SER A 114 4.05 11.25 -7.34
CA SER A 114 3.04 12.03 -6.66
C SER A 114 1.67 11.73 -7.28
N PRO A 115 0.60 11.58 -6.48
CA PRO A 115 -0.75 11.38 -7.01
C PRO A 115 -1.26 12.56 -7.82
N ASP A 116 -0.68 13.75 -7.64
CA ASP A 116 -1.08 14.95 -8.36
C ASP A 116 -0.59 14.98 -9.81
N HIS A 117 0.28 14.06 -10.19
CA HIS A 117 0.82 13.92 -11.53
C HIS A 117 0.22 12.73 -12.28
N GLY A 118 -0.93 12.28 -11.83
CA GLY A 118 -1.62 11.10 -12.35
C GLY A 118 -2.02 11.19 -13.81
#